data_aac64d0a5094fe31306d1d7f7bfb89d0
#
_entry.id   aac64d0a5094fe31306d1d7f7bfb89d0
#
_cell.length_a   1.000
_cell.length_b   1.000
_cell.length_c   1.000
_cell.angle_alpha   90.00
_cell.angle_beta   90.00
_cell.angle_gamma   90.00
#
_symmetry.space_group_name_H-M   'P 1'
#
loop_
_entity.id
_entity.type
_entity.pdbx_description
1 polymer ?
#
loop_
_entity_poly.entity_id
_entity_poly.type
_entity_poly.pdbx_seq_one_letter_code
_entity_poly.pdbx_strand_id
1 'polypeptide(L)'
;MPPGMLVCGAVTDAENHLDQAIRACDEALSLDGDCVKALFRRATAREQKGLYDDAKADLKRAAELSPDDKAVPKLMTRVDAQIARQKAKEKKMYGKMFG
;
A
#
# COMPACT_ATOMS: atom_id res chain seq x y z
N MET A 1 25.37 22.57 6.86
CA MET A 1 24.32 21.98 6.08
C MET A 1 23.23 22.98 5.77
N PRO A 2 22.86 23.16 4.53
CA PRO A 2 21.83 24.14 4.17
C PRO A 2 20.46 23.72 4.73
N PRO A 3 19.72 24.67 5.30
CA PRO A 3 18.38 24.37 5.83
C PRO A 3 17.41 23.87 4.77
N GLY A 4 17.58 24.33 3.53
CA GLY A 4 16.71 23.90 2.44
C GLY A 4 16.79 22.42 2.16
N MET A 5 17.96 21.83 2.35
CA MET A 5 18.13 20.39 2.18
C MET A 5 17.36 19.60 3.21
N LEU A 6 17.29 20.11 4.43
CA LEU A 6 16.52 19.45 5.49
C LEU A 6 15.03 19.40 5.16
N VAL A 7 14.49 20.50 4.63
CA VAL A 7 13.07 20.56 4.26
C VAL A 7 12.78 19.62 3.11
N CYS A 8 13.60 19.66 2.08
CA CYS A 8 13.47 18.75 0.93
C CYS A 8 13.64 17.30 1.36
N GLY A 9 14.60 17.05 2.24
CA GLY A 9 14.87 15.73 2.75
C GLY A 9 13.69 15.16 3.51
N ALA A 10 12.99 15.98 4.28
CA ALA A 10 11.85 15.53 5.08
C ALA A 10 10.71 15.04 4.20
N VAL A 11 10.39 15.76 3.11
CA VAL A 11 9.34 15.36 2.18
C VAL A 11 9.76 14.12 1.40
N THR A 12 10.99 14.12 0.91
CA THR A 12 11.54 12.99 0.17
C THR A 12 11.69 11.76 1.05
N ASP A 13 12.05 11.96 2.31
CA ASP A 13 12.22 10.86 3.26
C ASP A 13 10.93 10.08 3.48
N ALA A 14 9.78 10.74 3.47
CA ALA A 14 8.50 10.07 3.64
C ALA A 14 8.25 9.07 2.50
N GLU A 15 8.48 9.50 1.25
CA GLU A 15 8.33 8.65 0.08
C GLU A 15 9.41 7.57 0.03
N ASN A 16 10.66 7.94 0.30
CA ASN A 16 11.78 7.01 0.34
C ASN A 16 11.59 5.94 1.40
N HIS A 17 11.01 6.33 2.53
CA HIS A 17 10.76 5.39 3.62
C HIS A 17 9.78 4.29 3.17
N LEU A 18 8.73 4.65 2.46
CA LEU A 18 7.78 3.69 1.93
C LEU A 18 8.43 2.79 0.87
N ASP A 19 9.22 3.36 -0.01
CA ASP A 19 9.94 2.59 -1.02
C ASP A 19 10.94 1.63 -0.39
N GLN A 20 11.65 2.08 0.63
CA GLN A 20 12.59 1.23 1.36
C GLN A 20 11.86 0.09 2.06
N ALA A 21 10.70 0.36 2.64
CA ALA A 21 9.88 -0.66 3.29
C ALA A 21 9.44 -1.71 2.27
N ILE A 22 9.01 -1.27 1.09
CA ILE A 22 8.59 -2.18 0.02
C ILE A 22 9.76 -3.04 -0.44
N ARG A 23 10.93 -2.44 -0.65
CA ARG A 23 12.13 -3.17 -1.07
C ARG A 23 12.57 -4.20 -0.03
N ALA A 24 12.54 -3.81 1.24
CA ALA A 24 12.88 -4.73 2.33
C ALA A 24 11.92 -5.92 2.36
N CYS A 25 10.63 -5.65 2.15
CA CYS A 25 9.63 -6.71 2.08
C CYS A 25 9.82 -7.58 0.84
N ASP A 26 10.18 -6.98 -0.30
CA ASP A 26 10.47 -7.72 -1.53
C ASP A 26 11.63 -8.68 -1.33
N GLU A 27 12.69 -8.23 -0.65
CA GLU A 27 13.82 -9.08 -0.32
C GLU A 27 13.42 -10.22 0.61
N ALA A 28 12.65 -9.92 1.64
CA ALA A 28 12.15 -10.93 2.56
C ALA A 28 11.30 -11.96 1.84
N LEU A 29 10.43 -11.53 0.92
CA LEU A 29 9.59 -12.41 0.13
C LEU A 29 10.36 -13.21 -0.90
N SER A 30 11.47 -12.66 -1.37
CA SER A 30 12.38 -13.37 -2.26
C SER A 30 13.02 -14.57 -1.56
N LEU A 31 13.33 -14.41 -0.27
CA LEU A 31 13.90 -15.49 0.55
C LEU A 31 12.82 -16.44 1.06
N ASP A 32 11.66 -15.91 1.40
CA ASP A 32 10.54 -16.68 1.93
C ASP A 32 9.24 -16.06 1.41
N GLY A 33 8.73 -16.59 0.31
CA GLY A 33 7.52 -16.09 -0.34
C GLY A 33 6.25 -16.23 0.48
N ASP A 34 6.30 -17.03 1.55
CA ASP A 34 5.15 -17.28 2.41
C ASP A 34 5.21 -16.45 3.70
N CYS A 35 6.06 -15.43 3.77
CA CYS A 35 6.17 -14.58 4.95
C CYS A 35 4.99 -13.61 5.03
N VAL A 36 4.00 -13.95 5.87
CA VAL A 36 2.78 -13.15 6.06
C VAL A 36 3.10 -11.74 6.55
N LYS A 37 4.07 -11.61 7.47
CA LYS A 37 4.47 -10.32 8.00
C LYS A 37 5.00 -9.40 6.91
N ALA A 38 5.82 -9.95 6.01
CA ALA A 38 6.37 -9.18 4.90
C ALA A 38 5.26 -8.76 3.92
N LEU A 39 4.34 -9.67 3.62
CA LEU A 39 3.18 -9.35 2.77
C LEU A 39 2.33 -8.25 3.38
N PHE A 40 2.05 -8.34 4.68
CA PHE A 40 1.25 -7.35 5.38
C PHE A 40 1.93 -5.98 5.38
N ARG A 41 3.22 -5.93 5.69
CA ARG A 41 3.98 -4.69 5.69
C ARG A 41 4.06 -4.07 4.30
N ARG A 42 4.29 -4.89 3.28
CA ARG A 42 4.32 -4.41 1.91
C ARG A 42 2.97 -3.86 1.48
N ALA A 43 1.89 -4.55 1.83
CA ALA A 43 0.53 -4.09 1.55
C ALA A 43 0.25 -2.75 2.21
N THR A 44 0.65 -2.58 3.48
CA THR A 44 0.48 -1.32 4.19
C THR A 44 1.23 -0.19 3.50
N ALA A 45 2.48 -0.42 3.12
CA ALA A 45 3.29 0.58 2.43
C ALA A 45 2.69 0.93 1.07
N ARG A 46 2.23 -0.06 0.33
CA ARG A 46 1.59 0.16 -0.98
C ARG A 46 0.30 0.94 -0.84
N GLU A 47 -0.49 0.65 0.19
CA GLU A 47 -1.71 1.42 0.47
C GLU A 47 -1.38 2.90 0.69
N GLN A 48 -0.36 3.18 1.49
CA GLN A 48 0.05 4.56 1.77
C GLN A 48 0.55 5.28 0.52
N LYS A 49 1.11 4.55 -0.44
CA LYS A 49 1.54 5.12 -1.71
C LYS A 49 0.41 5.25 -2.73
N GLY A 50 -0.77 4.73 -2.42
CA GLY A 50 -1.89 4.75 -3.33
C GLY A 50 -1.93 3.57 -4.30
N LEU A 51 -1.07 2.58 -4.10
CA LEU A 51 -1.04 1.36 -4.92
C LEU A 51 -1.99 0.32 -4.35
N TYR A 52 -3.29 0.64 -4.43
CA TYR A 52 -4.33 -0.16 -3.76
C TYR A 52 -4.50 -1.55 -4.35
N ASP A 53 -4.42 -1.68 -5.66
CA ASP A 53 -4.55 -2.98 -6.32
C ASP A 53 -3.42 -3.93 -5.92
N ASP A 54 -2.21 -3.41 -5.86
CA ASP A 54 -1.04 -4.18 -5.44
C ASP A 54 -1.15 -4.56 -3.96
N ALA A 55 -1.62 -3.63 -3.13
CA ALA A 55 -1.83 -3.90 -1.71
C ALA A 55 -2.87 -5.00 -1.52
N LYS A 56 -3.94 -4.96 -2.30
CA LYS A 56 -5.00 -5.97 -2.24
C LYS A 56 -4.46 -7.35 -2.63
N ALA A 57 -3.62 -7.42 -3.64
CA ALA A 57 -3.01 -8.69 -4.06
C ALA A 57 -2.17 -9.29 -2.94
N ASP A 58 -1.37 -8.46 -2.26
CA ASP A 58 -0.57 -8.92 -1.12
C ASP A 58 -1.44 -9.41 0.03
N LEU A 59 -2.54 -8.72 0.29
CA LEU A 59 -3.46 -9.08 1.36
C LEU A 59 -4.20 -10.37 1.06
N LYS A 60 -4.56 -10.60 -0.20
CA LYS A 60 -5.17 -11.87 -0.60
C LYS A 60 -4.23 -13.03 -0.34
N ARG A 61 -2.96 -12.86 -0.71
CA ARG A 61 -1.95 -13.89 -0.46
C ARG A 61 -1.77 -14.13 1.04
N ALA A 62 -1.70 -13.05 1.82
CA ALA A 62 -1.57 -13.15 3.28
C ALA A 62 -2.76 -13.86 3.89
N ALA A 63 -3.97 -13.60 3.40
CA ALA A 63 -5.19 -14.27 3.88
C ALA A 63 -5.17 -15.77 3.58
N GLU A 64 -4.63 -16.15 2.43
CA GLU A 64 -4.50 -17.57 2.08
C GLU A 64 -3.52 -18.29 3.00
N LEU A 65 -2.41 -17.62 3.34
CA LEU A 65 -1.37 -18.18 4.17
C LEU A 65 -1.72 -18.17 5.65
N SER A 66 -2.48 -17.18 6.08
CA SER A 66 -2.85 -17.02 7.48
C SER A 66 -4.31 -16.57 7.60
N PRO A 67 -5.27 -17.49 7.38
CA PRO A 67 -6.70 -17.14 7.44
C PRO A 67 -7.17 -16.72 8.82
N ASP A 68 -6.43 -17.07 9.87
CA ASP A 68 -6.76 -16.74 11.25
C ASP A 68 -6.32 -15.34 11.65
N ASP A 69 -5.52 -14.67 10.84
CA ASP A 69 -5.00 -13.35 11.16
C ASP A 69 -6.07 -12.28 10.91
N LYS A 70 -6.58 -11.72 11.99
CA LYS A 70 -7.65 -10.72 11.94
C LYS A 70 -7.21 -9.39 11.36
N ALA A 71 -5.92 -9.09 11.42
CA ALA A 71 -5.40 -7.83 10.88
C ALA A 71 -5.49 -7.77 9.35
N VAL A 72 -5.32 -8.92 8.69
CA VAL A 72 -5.36 -9.01 7.23
C VAL A 72 -6.71 -8.58 6.66
N PRO A 73 -7.86 -9.15 7.10
CA PRO A 73 -9.14 -8.72 6.58
C PRO A 73 -9.49 -7.28 6.94
N LYS A 74 -9.03 -6.78 8.08
CA LYS A 74 -9.24 -5.37 8.45
C LYS A 74 -8.56 -4.43 7.46
N LEU A 75 -7.30 -4.71 7.13
CA LEU A 75 -6.57 -3.89 6.18
C LEU A 75 -7.16 -4.04 4.78
N MET A 76 -7.59 -5.24 4.41
CA MET A 76 -8.24 -5.49 3.13
C MET A 76 -9.51 -4.66 2.97
N THR A 77 -10.36 -4.62 4.00
CA THR A 77 -11.56 -3.80 4.01
C THR A 77 -11.22 -2.32 3.84
N ARG A 78 -10.19 -1.86 4.51
CA ARG A 78 -9.73 -0.46 4.40
C ARG A 78 -9.25 -0.14 2.98
N VAL A 79 -8.49 -1.04 2.37
CA VAL A 79 -8.01 -0.89 0.99
C VAL A 79 -9.20 -0.88 0.02
N ASP A 80 -10.15 -1.80 0.19
CA ASP A 80 -11.34 -1.86 -0.64
C ASP A 80 -12.16 -0.56 -0.55
N ALA A 81 -12.28 0.00 0.65
CA ALA A 81 -12.98 1.26 0.85
C ALA A 81 -12.28 2.40 0.08
N GLN A 82 -10.97 2.42 0.08
CA GLN A 82 -10.22 3.44 -0.66
C GLN A 82 -10.33 3.26 -2.16
N ILE A 83 -10.32 2.04 -2.64
CA ILE A 83 -10.56 1.74 -4.06
C ILE A 83 -11.95 2.22 -4.47
N ALA A 84 -12.96 1.94 -3.65
CA ALA A 84 -14.32 2.37 -3.93
C ALA A 84 -14.42 3.90 -3.99
N ARG A 85 -13.75 4.60 -3.09
CA ARG A 85 -13.70 6.07 -3.10
C ARG A 85 -13.06 6.61 -4.38
N GLN A 86 -11.98 5.99 -4.80
CA GLN A 86 -11.27 6.37 -6.02
C GLN A 86 -12.16 6.18 -7.24
N LYS A 87 -12.83 5.04 -7.35
CA LYS A 87 -13.75 4.76 -8.45
C LYS A 87 -14.93 5.73 -8.46
N ALA A 88 -15.45 6.08 -7.29
CA ALA A 88 -16.54 7.04 -7.19
C ALA A 88 -16.12 8.42 -7.68
N LYS A 89 -14.90 8.84 -7.35
CA LYS A 89 -14.36 10.11 -7.83
C LYS A 89 -14.19 10.10 -9.34
N GLU A 90 -13.69 9.03 -9.90
CA GLU A 90 -13.53 8.88 -11.34
C GLU A 90 -14.88 8.93 -12.05
N LYS A 91 -15.88 8.23 -11.52
CA LYS A 91 -17.24 8.25 -12.08
C LYS A 91 -17.82 9.66 -12.10
N LYS A 92 -17.62 10.41 -11.02
CA LYS A 92 -18.09 11.79 -10.94
C LYS A 92 -17.42 12.67 -11.98
N MET A 93 -16.12 12.47 -12.18
CA MET A 93 -15.37 13.21 -13.19
C MET A 93 -15.88 12.90 -14.59
N TYR A 94 -16.06 11.63 -14.89
CA TYR A 94 -16.58 11.22 -16.20
C TYR A 94 -18.02 11.70 -16.41
N GLY A 95 -18.83 11.65 -15.37
CA GLY A 95 -20.19 12.15 -15.42
C GLY A 95 -20.25 13.62 -15.78
N LYS A 96 -19.36 14.42 -15.20
CA LYS A 96 -19.28 15.85 -15.52
C LYS A 96 -18.82 16.10 -16.95
N MET A 97 -17.92 15.27 -17.45
CA MET A 97 -17.42 15.41 -18.81
C MET A 97 -18.49 15.10 -19.85
N PHE A 98 -19.33 14.14 -19.58
CA PHE A 98 -20.38 13.74 -20.51
C PHE A 98 -21.72 14.44 -20.28
N GLY A 99 -21.86 15.02 -19.12
CA GLY A 99 -23.06 15.76 -18.78
C GLY A 99 -23.01 17.19 -19.21
#